data_fde1b49825c2dbff64cc704c48116745
#
_entry.id   fde1b49825c2dbff64cc704c48116745
#
_cell.length_a   1.000
_cell.length_b   1.000
_cell.length_c   1.000
_cell.angle_alpha   90.00
_cell.angle_beta   90.00
_cell.angle_gamma   90.00
#
_symmetry.space_group_name_H-M   'P 1'
#
loop_
_entity.id
_entity.type
_entity.pdbx_description
1 polymer ?
#
loop_
_entity_poly.entity_id
_entity_poly.type
_entity_poly.pdbx_seq_one_letter_code
_entity_poly.pdbx_strand_id
1 'polypeptide(L)'
;MDLKLKNEFEDDFFDEKATVETGNFEDKKLLIVNGEPSFLYYHDKIIFTLLGVNRFQPKKKYVVVDMGAVRFVTNGADVMAPGIIDSDKNINKGDQVWICDERNHKPIAVGIAQMSGEEMVMEKKGKAIEILHYVGDKLWDFLAKSL
;
A
#
# COMPACT_ATOMS: atom_id res chain seq x y z
N MET A 1 8.22 11.31 13.01
CA MET A 1 8.26 10.66 11.68
C MET A 1 9.19 9.46 11.70
N ASP A 2 8.72 8.34 11.23
CA ASP A 2 9.56 7.15 11.13
C ASP A 2 10.59 7.33 10.02
N LEU A 3 11.86 7.20 10.35
CA LEU A 3 12.96 7.40 9.42
C LEU A 3 12.96 6.36 8.29
N LYS A 4 12.56 5.12 8.60
CA LYS A 4 12.45 4.06 7.59
C LYS A 4 11.41 4.40 6.54
N LEU A 5 10.25 4.91 6.96
CA LEU A 5 9.19 5.31 6.05
C LEU A 5 9.65 6.47 5.16
N LYS A 6 10.30 7.46 5.75
CA LYS A 6 10.86 8.60 5.01
C LYS A 6 11.86 8.15 3.96
N ASN A 7 12.80 7.28 4.32
CA ASN A 7 13.81 6.78 3.41
C ASN A 7 13.20 5.94 2.28
N GLU A 8 12.20 5.10 2.60
CA GLU A 8 11.55 4.22 1.64
C GLU A 8 10.82 5.00 0.54
N PHE A 9 10.13 6.09 0.90
CA PHE A 9 9.36 6.89 -0.05
C PHE A 9 10.04 8.19 -0.46
N GLU A 10 11.19 8.50 0.13
CA GLU A 10 11.91 9.76 -0.13
C GLU A 10 11.04 10.99 0.13
N ASP A 11 10.20 10.92 1.15
CA ASP A 11 9.24 11.97 1.47
C ASP A 11 9.01 12.03 2.99
N ASP A 12 8.64 13.19 3.49
CA ASP A 12 8.33 13.44 4.88
C ASP A 12 6.82 13.70 4.98
N PHE A 13 6.07 12.65 5.30
CA PHE A 13 4.61 12.67 5.15
C PHE A 13 3.86 13.46 6.22
N PHE A 14 4.41 13.63 7.40
CA PHE A 14 3.72 14.39 8.43
C PHE A 14 4.66 15.32 9.17
N ASP A 15 4.09 16.45 9.56
CA ASP A 15 4.80 17.54 10.14
C ASP A 15 5.16 17.28 11.62
N GLU A 16 6.08 18.06 12.18
CA GLU A 16 6.52 17.93 13.57
C GLU A 16 5.40 18.13 14.57
N LYS A 17 4.36 18.85 14.21
CA LYS A 17 3.21 19.14 15.07
C LYS A 17 2.13 18.08 15.00
N ALA A 18 2.29 17.06 14.15
CA ALA A 18 1.32 16.01 14.02
C ALA A 18 1.11 15.27 15.33
N THR A 19 -0.14 15.03 15.69
CA THR A 19 -0.49 14.17 16.81
C THR A 19 -0.42 12.72 16.34
N VAL A 20 0.36 11.91 17.03
CA VAL A 20 0.54 10.50 16.68
C VAL A 20 0.12 9.62 17.84
N GLU A 21 -0.80 8.73 17.59
CA GLU A 21 -1.35 7.79 18.57
C GLU A 21 -1.34 6.39 17.99
N THR A 22 -1.50 5.39 18.84
CA THR A 22 -1.66 4.01 18.39
C THR A 22 -3.04 3.49 18.79
N GLY A 23 -3.56 2.57 18.00
CA GLY A 23 -4.83 1.91 18.30
C GLY A 23 -4.80 0.50 17.73
N ASN A 24 -5.86 -0.25 18.00
CA ASN A 24 -5.94 -1.63 17.52
C ASN A 24 -7.26 -1.82 16.77
N PHE A 25 -7.18 -2.59 15.68
CA PHE A 25 -8.34 -3.10 14.98
C PHE A 25 -8.11 -4.61 14.79
N GLU A 26 -8.87 -5.41 15.50
CA GLU A 26 -8.67 -6.88 15.57
C GLU A 26 -7.23 -7.18 16.00
N ASP A 27 -6.48 -7.94 15.22
CA ASP A 27 -5.08 -8.29 15.49
C ASP A 27 -4.08 -7.26 14.92
N LYS A 28 -4.58 -6.17 14.33
CA LYS A 28 -3.73 -5.16 13.68
C LYS A 28 -3.51 -3.97 14.61
N LYS A 29 -2.25 -3.54 14.70
CA LYS A 29 -1.90 -2.31 15.41
C LYS A 29 -1.84 -1.18 14.38
N LEU A 30 -2.57 -0.10 14.66
CA LEU A 30 -2.68 1.05 13.76
C LEU A 30 -1.89 2.24 14.31
N LEU A 31 -1.34 3.04 13.41
CA LEU A 31 -0.75 4.33 13.72
C LEU A 31 -1.73 5.41 13.26
N ILE A 32 -2.19 6.19 14.23
CA ILE A 32 -3.22 7.21 14.02
C ILE A 32 -2.54 8.57 13.99
N VAL A 33 -2.61 9.24 12.85
CA VAL A 33 -1.96 10.54 12.62
C VAL A 33 -3.05 11.60 12.48
N ASN A 34 -3.04 12.57 13.39
CA ASN A 34 -4.07 13.62 13.44
C ASN A 34 -5.49 13.07 13.44
N GLY A 35 -5.71 12.00 14.23
CA GLY A 35 -7.02 11.38 14.38
C GLY A 35 -7.43 10.40 13.28
N GLU A 36 -6.55 10.15 12.29
CA GLU A 36 -6.85 9.24 11.19
C GLU A 36 -5.89 8.05 11.16
N PRO A 37 -6.41 6.80 11.10
CA PRO A 37 -5.57 5.60 11.07
C PRO A 37 -4.91 5.44 9.70
N SER A 38 -3.78 6.10 9.52
CA SER A 38 -3.08 6.24 8.24
C SER A 38 -2.06 5.16 7.96
N PHE A 39 -1.61 4.44 8.99
CA PHE A 39 -0.60 3.39 8.86
C PHE A 39 -0.96 2.20 9.73
N LEU A 40 -0.37 1.06 9.41
CA LEU A 40 -0.47 -0.12 10.26
C LEU A 40 0.92 -0.73 10.43
N TYR A 41 1.12 -1.45 11.52
CA TYR A 41 2.35 -2.17 11.75
C TYR A 41 2.24 -3.57 11.13
N TYR A 42 3.22 -3.90 10.32
CA TYR A 42 3.35 -5.23 9.73
C TYR A 42 4.75 -5.73 10.04
N HIS A 43 4.83 -6.68 10.98
CA HIS A 43 6.12 -7.09 11.57
C HIS A 43 6.84 -5.85 12.11
N ASP A 44 8.06 -5.58 11.69
CA ASP A 44 8.83 -4.42 12.13
C ASP A 44 8.69 -3.20 11.22
N LYS A 45 7.72 -3.24 10.29
CA LYS A 45 7.51 -2.16 9.32
C LYS A 45 6.25 -1.37 9.63
N ILE A 46 6.31 -0.09 9.28
CA ILE A 46 5.12 0.76 9.22
C ILE A 46 4.71 0.81 7.76
N ILE A 47 3.49 0.38 7.45
CA ILE A 47 2.97 0.41 6.09
C ILE A 47 1.72 1.29 6.02
N PHE A 48 1.45 1.86 4.85
CA PHE A 48 0.27 2.66 4.64
C PHE A 48 -0.99 1.82 4.74
N THR A 49 -2.04 2.37 5.37
CA THR A 49 -3.41 1.93 5.09
C THR A 49 -3.85 2.62 3.80
N LEU A 50 -4.95 2.18 3.21
CA LEU A 50 -5.51 2.88 2.04
C LEU A 50 -5.95 4.29 2.38
N LEU A 51 -6.40 4.53 3.62
CA LEU A 51 -6.69 5.88 4.07
C LEU A 51 -5.43 6.74 4.04
N GLY A 52 -4.30 6.19 4.50
CA GLY A 52 -3.02 6.88 4.46
C GLY A 52 -2.54 7.15 3.03
N VAL A 53 -2.69 6.19 2.13
CA VAL A 53 -2.33 6.38 0.71
C VAL A 53 -3.17 7.52 0.11
N ASN A 54 -4.48 7.52 0.35
CA ASN A 54 -5.36 8.56 -0.18
C ASN A 54 -5.04 9.93 0.40
N ARG A 55 -4.69 9.98 1.68
CA ARG A 55 -4.40 11.25 2.36
C ARG A 55 -3.05 11.83 1.98
N PHE A 56 -2.00 11.01 2.04
CA PHE A 56 -0.62 11.47 1.85
C PHE A 56 -0.15 11.40 0.39
N GLN A 57 -0.84 10.64 -0.44
CA GLN A 57 -0.57 10.53 -1.89
C GLN A 57 0.93 10.29 -2.20
N PRO A 58 1.50 9.18 -1.71
CA PRO A 58 2.90 8.89 -1.98
C PRO A 58 3.15 8.75 -3.48
N LYS A 59 4.26 9.29 -3.96
CA LYS A 59 4.60 9.26 -5.39
C LYS A 59 5.49 8.09 -5.76
N LYS A 60 6.09 7.45 -4.77
CA LYS A 60 7.01 6.32 -4.96
C LYS A 60 6.30 5.00 -4.63
N LYS A 61 6.92 3.91 -5.05
CA LYS A 61 6.50 2.53 -4.72
C LYS A 61 5.10 2.17 -5.23
N TYR A 62 4.67 2.79 -6.32
CA TYR A 62 3.39 2.50 -6.95
C TYR A 62 3.50 1.31 -7.91
N VAL A 63 2.39 0.59 -8.06
CA VAL A 63 2.23 -0.47 -9.06
C VAL A 63 0.86 -0.31 -9.71
N VAL A 64 0.83 -0.26 -11.04
CA VAL A 64 -0.41 -0.08 -11.81
C VAL A 64 -0.84 -1.43 -12.38
N VAL A 65 -2.07 -1.83 -12.11
CA VAL A 65 -2.64 -3.09 -12.60
C VAL A 65 -3.75 -2.83 -13.61
N ASP A 66 -3.94 -3.79 -14.54
CA ASP A 66 -5.02 -3.70 -15.52
C ASP A 66 -6.39 -3.92 -14.88
N MET A 67 -7.45 -3.54 -15.58
CA MET A 67 -8.81 -3.65 -15.05
C MET A 67 -9.23 -5.10 -14.81
N GLY A 68 -8.67 -6.05 -15.55
CA GLY A 68 -8.93 -7.46 -15.32
C GLY A 68 -8.38 -7.96 -13.98
N ALA A 69 -7.25 -7.41 -13.54
CA ALA A 69 -6.64 -7.76 -12.26
C ALA A 69 -7.36 -7.13 -11.06
N VAL A 70 -7.98 -5.96 -11.25
CA VAL A 70 -8.62 -5.20 -10.16
C VAL A 70 -9.59 -6.05 -9.35
N ARG A 71 -10.46 -6.80 -9.99
CA ARG A 71 -11.46 -7.59 -9.25
C ARG A 71 -10.86 -8.73 -8.44
N PHE A 72 -9.72 -9.28 -8.87
CA PHE A 72 -9.03 -10.30 -8.08
C PHE A 72 -8.37 -9.69 -6.87
N VAL A 73 -7.72 -8.55 -7.04
CA VAL A 73 -7.07 -7.80 -5.95
C VAL A 73 -8.10 -7.38 -4.91
N THR A 74 -9.24 -6.87 -5.33
CA THR A 74 -10.31 -6.42 -4.42
C THR A 74 -11.12 -7.59 -3.83
N ASN A 75 -10.76 -8.82 -4.16
CA ASN A 75 -11.22 -10.04 -3.48
C ASN A 75 -10.11 -10.67 -2.63
N GLY A 76 -8.99 -9.99 -2.48
CA GLY A 76 -7.91 -10.43 -1.61
C GLY A 76 -6.84 -11.29 -2.25
N ALA A 77 -6.90 -11.51 -3.55
CA ALA A 77 -5.89 -12.30 -4.25
C ALA A 77 -4.59 -11.50 -4.39
N ASP A 78 -3.47 -12.21 -4.31
CA ASP A 78 -2.18 -11.61 -4.56
C ASP A 78 -2.05 -11.17 -6.02
N VAL A 79 -1.19 -10.18 -6.27
CA VAL A 79 -0.97 -9.67 -7.63
C VAL A 79 0.05 -10.54 -8.35
N MET A 80 -0.38 -11.07 -9.49
CA MET A 80 0.51 -11.83 -10.38
C MET A 80 1.07 -10.88 -11.44
N ALA A 81 2.33 -11.08 -11.80
CA ALA A 81 3.03 -10.16 -12.71
C ALA A 81 2.32 -9.89 -14.04
N PRO A 82 1.64 -10.86 -14.69
CA PRO A 82 0.93 -10.57 -15.94
C PRO A 82 -0.14 -9.49 -15.87
N GLY A 83 -0.69 -9.22 -14.68
CA GLY A 83 -1.68 -8.16 -14.49
C GLY A 83 -1.08 -6.76 -14.30
N ILE A 84 0.24 -6.65 -14.21
CA ILE A 84 0.91 -5.37 -13.96
C ILE A 84 1.25 -4.69 -15.29
N ILE A 85 0.85 -3.43 -15.42
CA ILE A 85 1.10 -2.62 -16.60
C ILE A 85 2.35 -1.76 -16.42
N ASP A 86 2.52 -1.19 -15.22
CA ASP A 86 3.60 -0.28 -14.92
C ASP A 86 3.93 -0.35 -13.42
N SER A 87 5.13 0.02 -13.08
CA SER A 87 5.59 0.06 -11.69
C SER A 87 6.74 1.04 -11.52
N ASP A 88 6.88 1.53 -10.30
CA ASP A 88 8.07 2.30 -9.91
C ASP A 88 9.29 1.38 -10.00
N LYS A 89 10.27 1.76 -10.81
CA LYS A 89 11.47 0.95 -11.05
C LYS A 89 12.38 0.85 -9.84
N ASN A 90 12.18 1.71 -8.86
CA ASN A 90 12.96 1.71 -7.63
C ASN A 90 12.41 0.76 -6.56
N ILE A 91 11.37 -0.01 -6.88
CA ILE A 91 10.86 -1.05 -5.98
C ILE A 91 11.86 -2.20 -5.93
N ASN A 92 12.22 -2.60 -4.71
CA ASN A 92 13.03 -3.80 -4.45
C ASN A 92 12.16 -4.87 -3.79
N LYS A 93 12.54 -6.12 -3.97
CA LYS A 93 11.88 -7.23 -3.27
C LYS A 93 11.86 -6.94 -1.77
N GLY A 94 10.70 -7.10 -1.14
CA GLY A 94 10.50 -6.83 0.28
C GLY A 94 9.98 -5.44 0.60
N ASP A 95 9.97 -4.53 -0.37
CA ASP A 95 9.43 -3.18 -0.17
C ASP A 95 7.91 -3.19 -0.03
N GLN A 96 7.39 -2.26 0.76
CA GLN A 96 5.95 -2.01 0.70
C GLN A 96 5.62 -1.28 -0.59
N VAL A 97 4.47 -1.61 -1.15
CA VAL A 97 3.99 -0.99 -2.39
C VAL A 97 2.51 -0.68 -2.25
N TRP A 98 2.03 0.31 -3.00
CA TRP A 98 0.61 0.57 -3.14
C TRP A 98 0.20 0.34 -4.57
N ILE A 99 -0.99 -0.24 -4.73
CA ILE A 99 -1.48 -0.70 -6.03
C ILE A 99 -2.64 0.18 -6.46
N CYS A 100 -2.63 0.61 -7.72
CA CYS A 100 -3.70 1.40 -8.30
C CYS A 100 -4.18 0.82 -9.63
N ASP A 101 -5.39 1.20 -10.04
CA ASP A 101 -5.95 0.76 -11.33
C ASP A 101 -5.41 1.60 -12.49
N GLU A 102 -5.49 1.03 -13.70
CA GLU A 102 -4.97 1.69 -14.91
C GLU A 102 -5.80 2.88 -15.39
N ARG A 103 -7.08 2.95 -15.05
CA ARG A 103 -7.97 4.00 -15.57
C ARG A 103 -7.86 5.31 -14.81
N ASN A 104 -7.96 5.22 -13.49
CA ASN A 104 -8.05 6.41 -12.65
C ASN A 104 -6.88 6.54 -11.69
N HIS A 105 -5.97 5.55 -11.69
CA HIS A 105 -4.88 5.45 -10.72
C HIS A 105 -5.38 5.52 -9.27
N LYS A 106 -6.57 4.95 -9.05
CA LYS A 106 -7.17 4.92 -7.72
C LYS A 106 -6.50 3.83 -6.90
N PRO A 107 -6.01 4.15 -5.69
CA PRO A 107 -5.43 3.14 -4.80
C PRO A 107 -6.47 2.07 -4.44
N ILE A 108 -6.10 0.81 -4.63
CA ILE A 108 -7.00 -0.32 -4.38
C ILE A 108 -6.44 -1.32 -3.38
N ALA A 109 -5.13 -1.31 -3.12
CA ALA A 109 -4.51 -2.24 -2.18
C ALA A 109 -3.12 -1.77 -1.80
N VAL A 110 -2.62 -2.33 -0.70
CA VAL A 110 -1.22 -2.23 -0.29
C VAL A 110 -0.68 -3.63 -0.04
N GLY A 111 0.60 -3.81 -0.23
CA GLY A 111 1.22 -5.11 -0.05
C GLY A 111 2.74 -5.04 -0.04
N ILE A 112 3.35 -6.23 -0.13
CA ILE A 112 4.80 -6.38 -0.10
C ILE A 112 5.27 -6.95 -1.43
N ALA A 113 6.24 -6.30 -2.06
CA ALA A 113 6.80 -6.74 -3.33
C ALA A 113 7.55 -8.07 -3.16
N GLN A 114 7.27 -9.00 -4.06
CA GLN A 114 7.93 -10.32 -4.08
C GLN A 114 9.02 -10.39 -5.14
N MET A 115 9.16 -9.33 -5.92
CA MET A 115 10.19 -9.16 -6.94
C MET A 115 10.42 -7.66 -7.14
N SER A 116 11.43 -7.28 -7.90
CA SER A 116 11.70 -5.86 -8.17
C SER A 116 10.64 -5.25 -9.09
N GLY A 117 10.52 -3.93 -9.09
CA GLY A 117 9.61 -3.23 -9.99
C GLY A 117 9.91 -3.49 -11.46
N GLU A 118 11.17 -3.59 -11.84
CA GLU A 118 11.54 -3.94 -13.21
C GLU A 118 11.10 -5.34 -13.58
N GLU A 119 11.32 -6.32 -12.71
CA GLU A 119 10.90 -7.70 -12.92
C GLU A 119 9.40 -7.84 -13.11
N MET A 120 8.62 -7.07 -12.34
CA MET A 120 7.15 -7.09 -12.44
C MET A 120 6.65 -6.82 -13.84
N VAL A 121 7.28 -5.88 -14.52
CA VAL A 121 6.86 -5.44 -15.86
C VAL A 121 7.51 -6.28 -16.95
N MET A 122 8.76 -6.67 -16.78
CA MET A 122 9.54 -7.34 -17.82
C MET A 122 9.31 -8.84 -17.89
N GLU A 123 9.23 -9.51 -16.75
CA GLU A 123 9.16 -10.98 -16.74
C GLU A 123 7.77 -11.54 -16.98
N LYS A 124 6.73 -10.83 -16.58
CA LYS A 124 5.33 -11.20 -16.82
C LYS A 124 4.94 -12.58 -16.31
N LYS A 125 5.58 -13.04 -15.24
CA LYS A 125 5.24 -14.33 -14.62
C LYS A 125 5.49 -14.31 -13.13
N GLY A 126 4.75 -15.13 -12.40
CA GLY A 126 4.93 -15.33 -10.98
C GLY A 126 4.20 -14.31 -10.11
N LYS A 127 4.28 -14.54 -8.82
CA LYS A 127 3.66 -13.69 -7.81
C LYS A 127 4.51 -12.44 -7.62
N ALA A 128 3.94 -11.29 -7.94
CA ALA A 128 4.64 -10.02 -7.85
C ALA A 128 4.44 -9.32 -6.51
N ILE A 129 3.23 -9.40 -5.93
CA ILE A 129 2.91 -8.69 -4.69
C ILE A 129 2.04 -9.58 -3.80
N GLU A 130 2.42 -9.69 -2.53
CA GLU A 130 1.57 -10.27 -1.50
C GLU A 130 0.69 -9.15 -0.95
N ILE A 131 -0.63 -9.30 -1.09
CA ILE A 131 -1.58 -8.28 -0.65
C ILE A 131 -1.79 -8.37 0.85
N LEU A 132 -1.74 -7.23 1.53
CA LEU A 132 -1.95 -7.13 2.98
C LEU A 132 -3.28 -6.45 3.33
N HIS A 133 -3.74 -5.53 2.51
CA HIS A 133 -4.94 -4.74 2.77
C HIS A 133 -5.47 -4.23 1.42
N TYR A 134 -6.79 -4.27 1.23
CA TYR A 134 -7.41 -3.95 -0.05
C TYR A 134 -8.80 -3.34 0.14
N VAL A 135 -9.30 -2.69 -0.88
CA VAL A 135 -10.66 -2.12 -0.89
C VAL A 135 -11.68 -3.24 -0.72
N GLY A 136 -12.49 -3.14 0.31
CA GLY A 136 -13.53 -4.13 0.62
C GLY A 136 -13.15 -5.13 1.70
N ASP A 137 -11.93 -5.10 2.23
CA ASP A 137 -11.59 -5.95 3.37
C ASP A 137 -12.14 -5.38 4.67
N LYS A 138 -11.96 -6.09 5.77
CA LYS A 138 -12.49 -5.65 7.07
C LYS A 138 -11.88 -4.35 7.53
N LEU A 139 -10.58 -4.17 7.32
CA LEU A 139 -9.90 -2.93 7.68
C LEU A 139 -10.46 -1.77 6.86
N TRP A 140 -10.65 -1.96 5.56
CA TRP A 140 -11.25 -0.95 4.70
C TRP A 140 -12.61 -0.50 5.22
N ASP A 141 -13.47 -1.45 5.59
CA ASP A 141 -14.80 -1.14 6.12
C ASP A 141 -14.71 -0.33 7.41
N PHE A 142 -13.76 -0.65 8.28
CA PHE A 142 -13.50 0.11 9.50
C PHE A 142 -13.02 1.52 9.17
N LEU A 143 -12.06 1.65 8.25
CA LEU A 143 -11.51 2.96 7.86
C LEU A 143 -12.57 3.84 7.20
N ALA A 144 -13.45 3.27 6.39
CA ALA A 144 -14.52 4.01 5.73
C ALA A 144 -15.48 4.66 6.72
N LYS A 145 -15.68 4.05 7.89
CA LYS A 145 -16.51 4.62 8.95
C LYS A 145 -15.84 5.79 9.66
N SER A 146 -14.54 5.94 9.50
CA SER A 146 -13.76 7.01 10.14
C SER A 146 -13.69 8.28 9.29
N LEU A 147 -14.27 8.25 8.12
CA LEU A 147 -14.27 9.40 7.19
C LEU A 147 -15.39 10.40 7.48
#